data_1014dd2c3521cd29d849cae14f79ef0b
#
_entry.id   1014dd2c3521cd29d849cae14f79ef0b
#
_cell.length_a   1.000
_cell.length_b   1.000
_cell.length_c   1.000
_cell.angle_alpha   90.00
_cell.angle_beta   90.00
_cell.angle_gamma   90.00
#
_symmetry.space_group_name_H-M   'P 1'
#
loop_
_entity.id
_entity.type
_entity.pdbx_description
1 polymer ?
#
loop_
_entity_poly.entity_id
_entity_poly.type
_entity_poly.pdbx_seq_one_letter_code
_entity_poly.pdbx_strand_id
1 'polypeptide(L)'
;MVKHLQKPLKIALTAATFSALANLCAFADNRERITLGKIDGRHWLLNSYGKPFFAHGITHAGNRLANLNFQKFSEACKELGFNAYGYGCPQQLRKDMPYVASWNHLVPISYYRGKNGVKFVDVFDSKVKTRLEEGVKAYCRINANTSPNVIGYCWTDLGSWPLENPSGKNWVDFIRNLPKNAAGQKAYQGFLDRWEGHGGKARDQAFLRLIAREYFRIIGEAQRKHAPDHIVFGDRFAFNTLDSEVMKEMLPYVDAIAIQPPFHGEFPKKKFDEIHQLTQKPILICDFAIRFKDGEKDIRSWKPVGDS
;
A
#
# COMPACT_ATOMS: atom_id res chain seq x y z
N MET A 1 60.01 21.73 -51.02
CA MET A 1 58.87 22.47 -50.52
C MET A 1 57.61 21.60 -50.72
N VAL A 2 57.25 20.78 -49.76
CA VAL A 2 56.00 19.97 -49.81
C VAL A 2 55.38 20.12 -48.44
N LYS A 3 54.23 20.78 -48.39
CA LYS A 3 53.47 20.97 -47.17
C LYS A 3 52.54 19.75 -46.98
N HIS A 4 52.70 18.99 -45.90
CA HIS A 4 51.80 17.98 -45.45
C HIS A 4 50.52 18.60 -44.86
N LEU A 5 49.38 18.23 -45.42
CA LEU A 5 48.07 18.44 -44.83
C LEU A 5 47.71 17.18 -44.01
N GLN A 6 47.81 17.30 -42.71
CA GLN A 6 47.13 16.38 -41.78
C GLN A 6 45.74 16.93 -41.47
N LYS A 7 44.69 16.24 -41.87
CA LYS A 7 43.31 16.44 -41.40
C LYS A 7 42.99 15.54 -40.22
N PRO A 8 42.21 15.99 -39.26
CA PRO A 8 42.05 15.30 -37.99
C PRO A 8 41.01 14.19 -38.10
N LEU A 9 41.40 12.99 -37.70
CA LEU A 9 40.51 11.83 -37.46
C LEU A 9 40.22 11.76 -35.97
N LYS A 10 39.37 12.68 -35.49
CA LYS A 10 38.89 12.63 -34.09
C LYS A 10 37.48 13.22 -34.04
N ILE A 11 36.43 12.46 -34.31
CA ILE A 11 35.03 12.74 -33.89
C ILE A 11 34.13 11.59 -34.38
N ALA A 12 34.48 10.34 -34.23
CA ALA A 12 33.58 9.26 -34.48
C ALA A 12 33.53 8.18 -33.37
N LEU A 13 34.28 8.36 -32.29
CA LEU A 13 34.39 7.31 -31.25
C LEU A 13 33.58 7.60 -29.96
N THR A 14 32.98 8.76 -29.83
CA THR A 14 32.30 9.15 -28.59
C THR A 14 30.76 8.94 -28.59
N ALA A 15 30.13 8.85 -29.73
CA ALA A 15 28.68 8.66 -29.81
C ALA A 15 28.27 7.16 -29.70
N ALA A 16 29.10 6.25 -30.25
CA ALA A 16 28.79 4.81 -30.20
C ALA A 16 29.03 4.19 -28.81
N THR A 17 29.98 4.70 -28.05
CA THR A 17 30.27 4.22 -26.68
C THR A 17 29.24 4.70 -25.66
N PHE A 18 28.63 5.87 -25.81
CA PHE A 18 27.55 6.31 -24.95
C PHE A 18 26.23 5.57 -25.19
N SER A 19 25.91 5.23 -26.44
CA SER A 19 24.75 4.39 -26.75
C SER A 19 24.90 2.95 -26.26
N ALA A 20 26.11 2.38 -26.29
CA ALA A 20 26.36 1.02 -25.78
C ALA A 20 26.33 0.99 -24.24
N LEU A 21 26.79 2.02 -23.54
CA LEU A 21 26.70 2.11 -22.07
C LEU A 21 25.26 2.39 -21.60
N ALA A 22 24.48 3.19 -22.31
CA ALA A 22 23.07 3.41 -22.02
C ALA A 22 22.24 2.13 -22.22
N ASN A 23 22.54 1.33 -23.24
CA ASN A 23 21.92 0.02 -23.44
C ASN A 23 22.40 -1.05 -22.44
N LEU A 24 23.65 -0.98 -21.95
CA LEU A 24 24.13 -1.88 -20.89
C LEU A 24 23.50 -1.56 -19.53
N CYS A 25 23.20 -0.29 -19.24
CA CYS A 25 22.42 0.06 -18.05
C CYS A 25 20.92 -0.34 -18.16
N ALA A 26 20.34 -0.38 -19.37
CA ALA A 26 18.99 -0.84 -19.60
C ALA A 26 18.85 -2.38 -19.51
N PHE A 27 19.95 -3.15 -19.68
CA PHE A 27 19.94 -4.62 -19.56
C PHE A 27 20.20 -5.13 -18.13
N ALA A 28 20.48 -4.25 -17.15
CA ALA A 28 20.81 -4.67 -15.79
C ALA A 28 19.60 -4.87 -14.86
N ASP A 29 18.37 -4.58 -15.29
CA ASP A 29 17.16 -4.64 -14.42
C ASP A 29 16.07 -5.59 -14.93
N ASN A 30 16.43 -6.60 -15.69
CA ASN A 30 15.54 -7.71 -16.07
C ASN A 30 15.37 -8.75 -14.95
N ARG A 31 15.40 -8.30 -13.69
CA ARG A 31 15.08 -9.17 -12.57
C ARG A 31 13.57 -9.31 -12.43
N GLU A 32 13.17 -10.51 -12.12
CA GLU A 32 11.83 -11.09 -12.00
C GLU A 32 10.82 -10.22 -11.24
N ARG A 33 10.36 -9.12 -11.84
CA ARG A 33 9.35 -8.25 -11.20
C ARG A 33 7.97 -8.84 -11.40
N ILE A 34 7.21 -8.87 -10.31
CA ILE A 34 5.76 -9.14 -10.37
C ILE A 34 5.05 -7.89 -10.87
N THR A 35 4.18 -8.04 -11.86
CA THR A 35 3.36 -6.99 -12.44
C THR A 35 1.88 -7.33 -12.36
N LEU A 36 1.01 -6.36 -12.61
CA LEU A 36 -0.42 -6.58 -12.74
C LEU A 36 -0.79 -6.57 -14.23
N GLY A 37 -1.49 -7.61 -14.68
CA GLY A 37 -1.95 -7.72 -16.05
C GLY A 37 -3.31 -8.39 -16.17
N LYS A 38 -3.75 -8.62 -17.42
CA LYS A 38 -4.99 -9.34 -17.73
C LYS A 38 -4.72 -10.53 -18.62
N ILE A 39 -5.33 -11.67 -18.29
CA ILE A 39 -5.39 -12.88 -19.10
C ILE A 39 -6.87 -13.27 -19.18
N ASP A 40 -7.38 -13.42 -20.39
CA ASP A 40 -8.79 -13.76 -20.66
C ASP A 40 -9.78 -12.84 -19.90
N GLY A 41 -9.46 -11.54 -19.89
CA GLY A 41 -10.29 -10.51 -19.24
C GLY A 41 -10.19 -10.44 -17.71
N ARG A 42 -9.47 -11.38 -17.06
CA ARG A 42 -9.29 -11.42 -15.61
C ARG A 42 -7.95 -10.81 -15.20
N HIS A 43 -7.95 -10.12 -14.07
CA HIS A 43 -6.72 -9.58 -13.51
C HIS A 43 -5.88 -10.68 -12.85
N TRP A 44 -4.57 -10.62 -13.09
CA TRP A 44 -3.58 -11.54 -12.53
C TRP A 44 -2.34 -10.76 -12.10
N LEU A 45 -1.70 -11.23 -11.03
CA LEU A 45 -0.28 -10.98 -10.87
C LEU A 45 0.46 -11.79 -11.94
N LEU A 46 1.42 -11.18 -12.59
CA LEU A 46 2.23 -11.81 -13.63
C LEU A 46 3.70 -11.81 -13.19
N ASN A 47 4.38 -12.94 -13.36
CA ASN A 47 5.82 -13.00 -13.19
C ASN A 47 6.55 -12.34 -14.37
N SER A 48 7.87 -12.30 -14.34
CA SER A 48 8.74 -11.73 -15.39
C SER A 48 8.56 -12.35 -16.77
N TYR A 49 8.02 -13.57 -16.83
CA TYR A 49 7.71 -14.27 -18.09
C TYR A 49 6.27 -14.01 -18.58
N GLY A 50 5.54 -13.07 -17.96
CA GLY A 50 4.15 -12.79 -18.28
C GLY A 50 3.17 -13.91 -17.90
N LYS A 51 3.60 -14.89 -17.10
CA LYS A 51 2.75 -16.01 -16.67
C LYS A 51 2.01 -15.66 -15.37
N PRO A 52 0.80 -16.20 -15.17
CA PRO A 52 0.06 -16.03 -13.92
C PRO A 52 0.90 -16.39 -12.71
N PHE A 53 0.90 -15.53 -11.71
CA PHE A 53 1.52 -15.75 -10.41
C PHE A 53 0.43 -15.62 -9.32
N PHE A 54 0.12 -16.74 -8.67
CA PHE A 54 -0.77 -16.73 -7.51
C PHE A 54 0.07 -16.56 -6.25
N ALA A 55 -0.03 -15.40 -5.61
CA ALA A 55 0.72 -15.12 -4.38
C ALA A 55 0.11 -15.88 -3.20
N HIS A 56 0.61 -17.09 -2.94
CA HIS A 56 0.29 -17.87 -1.75
C HIS A 56 1.30 -17.50 -0.66
N GLY A 57 0.98 -16.44 0.08
CA GLY A 57 1.91 -15.81 1.01
C GLY A 57 1.60 -16.08 2.47
N ILE A 58 2.65 -16.14 3.30
CA ILE A 58 2.54 -16.14 4.75
C ILE A 58 2.65 -14.71 5.29
N THR A 59 1.75 -14.30 6.19
CA THR A 59 1.73 -12.98 6.79
C THR A 59 2.38 -12.97 8.17
N HIS A 60 2.81 -11.78 8.65
CA HIS A 60 3.37 -11.58 9.98
C HIS A 60 4.57 -12.46 10.35
N ALA A 61 5.35 -12.85 9.34
CA ALA A 61 6.52 -13.72 9.51
C ALA A 61 7.56 -13.21 10.53
N GLY A 62 7.57 -11.90 10.84
CA GLY A 62 8.53 -11.29 11.78
C GLY A 62 8.09 -11.24 13.23
N ASN A 63 6.80 -11.36 13.54
CA ASN A 63 6.28 -11.00 14.87
C ASN A 63 6.64 -11.99 16.00
N ARG A 64 7.11 -13.19 15.69
CA ARG A 64 7.44 -14.24 16.66
C ARG A 64 8.76 -14.95 16.38
N LEU A 65 9.51 -14.51 15.37
CA LEU A 65 10.72 -15.16 14.89
C LEU A 65 12.00 -14.62 15.54
N ALA A 66 11.91 -13.80 16.59
CA ALA A 66 13.08 -13.20 17.24
C ALA A 66 14.17 -14.23 17.63
N ASN A 67 13.80 -15.52 17.79
CA ASN A 67 14.70 -16.62 18.14
C ASN A 67 14.78 -17.70 17.05
N LEU A 68 14.20 -17.51 15.87
CA LEU A 68 14.21 -18.50 14.80
C LEU A 68 15.25 -18.16 13.73
N ASN A 69 15.87 -19.21 13.20
CA ASN A 69 16.72 -19.10 12.03
C ASN A 69 15.85 -18.77 10.81
N PHE A 70 16.00 -17.55 10.26
CA PHE A 70 15.24 -17.08 9.09
C PHE A 70 15.40 -18.00 7.86
N GLN A 71 16.58 -18.61 7.69
CA GLN A 71 16.81 -19.54 6.59
C GLN A 71 15.96 -20.80 6.75
N LYS A 72 15.96 -21.44 7.91
CA LYS A 72 15.12 -22.62 8.19
C LYS A 72 13.63 -22.30 8.05
N PHE A 73 13.23 -21.10 8.49
CA PHE A 73 11.86 -20.65 8.31
C PHE A 73 11.48 -20.49 6.84
N SER A 74 12.35 -19.88 6.03
CA SER A 74 12.13 -19.73 4.58
C SER A 74 12.05 -21.08 3.88
N GLU A 75 12.94 -22.03 4.23
CA GLU A 75 12.93 -23.41 3.71
C GLU A 75 11.61 -24.10 4.03
N ALA A 76 11.18 -24.08 5.29
CA ALA A 76 9.91 -24.66 5.72
C ALA A 76 8.69 -24.03 5.01
N CYS A 77 8.69 -22.70 4.80
CA CYS A 77 7.64 -22.04 4.03
C CYS A 77 7.55 -22.58 2.60
N LYS A 78 8.69 -22.75 1.93
CA LYS A 78 8.76 -23.30 0.57
C LYS A 78 8.31 -24.76 0.50
N GLU A 79 8.74 -25.58 1.46
CA GLU A 79 8.30 -26.98 1.59
C GLU A 79 6.78 -27.10 1.79
N LEU A 80 6.16 -26.15 2.51
CA LEU A 80 4.72 -26.05 2.69
C LEU A 80 3.97 -25.42 1.49
N GLY A 81 4.68 -25.10 0.40
CA GLY A 81 4.10 -24.55 -0.81
C GLY A 81 3.83 -23.06 -0.80
N PHE A 82 4.33 -22.31 0.19
CA PHE A 82 4.31 -20.86 0.11
C PHE A 82 5.32 -20.36 -0.91
N ASN A 83 4.92 -19.37 -1.70
CA ASN A 83 5.74 -18.75 -2.75
C ASN A 83 5.90 -17.24 -2.59
N ALA A 84 5.39 -16.69 -1.49
CA ALA A 84 5.45 -15.26 -1.19
C ALA A 84 5.43 -15.00 0.32
N TYR A 85 5.85 -13.80 0.71
CA TYR A 85 5.54 -13.22 2.02
C TYR A 85 4.48 -12.14 1.86
N GLY A 86 3.45 -12.22 2.68
CA GLY A 86 2.41 -11.22 2.75
C GLY A 86 2.82 -10.02 3.63
N TYR A 87 1.83 -9.41 4.25
CA TYR A 87 2.02 -8.27 5.13
C TYR A 87 2.92 -8.61 6.32
N GLY A 88 3.81 -7.67 6.69
CA GLY A 88 4.72 -7.85 7.83
C GLY A 88 5.97 -8.72 7.53
N CYS A 89 6.46 -8.71 6.28
CA CYS A 89 7.70 -9.40 5.91
C CYS A 89 8.93 -8.72 6.55
N PRO A 90 9.72 -9.44 7.38
CA PRO A 90 10.95 -8.91 7.94
C PRO A 90 12.02 -8.72 6.86
N GLN A 91 12.92 -7.78 7.09
CA GLN A 91 13.95 -7.41 6.11
C GLN A 91 14.83 -8.60 5.70
N GLN A 92 15.12 -9.50 6.64
CA GLN A 92 15.97 -10.69 6.43
C GLN A 92 15.41 -11.66 5.39
N LEU A 93 14.08 -11.69 5.21
CA LEU A 93 13.40 -12.61 4.29
C LEU A 93 13.11 -12.00 2.90
N ARG A 94 13.29 -10.69 2.73
CA ARG A 94 12.89 -9.98 1.49
C ARG A 94 13.66 -10.38 0.25
N LYS A 95 14.80 -11.06 0.39
CA LYS A 95 15.61 -11.57 -0.73
C LYS A 95 15.23 -12.97 -1.17
N ASP A 96 14.47 -13.70 -0.35
CA ASP A 96 14.23 -15.14 -0.55
C ASP A 96 13.04 -15.44 -1.45
N MET A 97 11.97 -14.67 -1.30
CA MET A 97 10.73 -14.82 -2.07
C MET A 97 10.08 -13.46 -2.33
N PRO A 98 9.19 -13.35 -3.32
CA PRO A 98 8.33 -12.18 -3.51
C PRO A 98 7.59 -11.80 -2.22
N TYR A 99 7.40 -10.50 -1.97
CA TYR A 99 6.74 -10.03 -0.76
C TYR A 99 5.91 -8.76 -0.96
N VAL A 100 4.89 -8.60 -0.12
CA VAL A 100 4.12 -7.35 -0.03
C VAL A 100 4.85 -6.39 0.89
N ALA A 101 5.31 -5.28 0.35
CA ALA A 101 5.87 -4.21 1.15
C ALA A 101 4.75 -3.49 1.92
N SER A 102 4.93 -3.29 3.22
CA SER A 102 3.91 -2.71 4.10
C SER A 102 4.50 -1.69 5.05
N TRP A 103 3.79 -0.59 5.24
CA TRP A 103 4.18 0.51 6.12
C TRP A 103 2.95 1.24 6.67
N ASN A 104 3.13 2.05 7.68
CA ASN A 104 2.08 2.89 8.25
C ASN A 104 2.45 4.37 8.04
N HIS A 105 2.10 4.93 6.88
CA HIS A 105 2.38 6.33 6.58
C HIS A 105 1.63 7.29 7.52
N LEU A 106 0.40 6.93 7.88
CA LEU A 106 -0.41 7.69 8.81
C LEU A 106 -0.62 6.91 10.13
N VAL A 107 0.48 6.64 10.84
CA VAL A 107 0.50 5.89 12.12
C VAL A 107 -0.59 6.34 13.11
N PRO A 108 -0.92 7.65 13.26
CA PRO A 108 -1.95 8.08 14.19
C PRO A 108 -3.32 7.45 13.99
N ILE A 109 -3.67 7.00 12.79
CA ILE A 109 -4.95 6.40 12.45
C ILE A 109 -4.88 4.90 12.17
N SER A 110 -3.69 4.30 12.21
CA SER A 110 -3.55 2.86 12.00
C SER A 110 -4.18 2.05 13.14
N TYR A 111 -4.55 0.80 12.84
CA TYR A 111 -5.11 -0.15 13.81
C TYR A 111 -4.30 -0.24 15.12
N TYR A 112 -2.97 -0.23 15.02
CA TYR A 112 -2.10 -0.33 16.19
C TYR A 112 -2.23 0.87 17.16
N ARG A 113 -2.66 2.02 16.65
CA ARG A 113 -2.94 3.22 17.47
C ARG A 113 -4.37 3.28 17.96
N GLY A 114 -5.30 2.56 17.33
CA GLY A 114 -6.70 2.52 17.71
C GLY A 114 -6.95 2.13 19.16
N LYS A 115 -6.11 1.25 19.74
CA LYS A 115 -6.13 0.89 21.16
C LYS A 115 -5.83 2.07 22.10
N ASN A 116 -5.07 3.06 21.64
CA ASN A 116 -4.69 4.27 22.38
C ASN A 116 -5.49 5.51 21.91
N GLY A 117 -6.54 5.30 21.13
CA GLY A 117 -7.33 6.34 20.49
C GLY A 117 -6.69 6.90 19.22
N VAL A 118 -7.53 7.17 18.22
CA VAL A 118 -7.13 7.82 16.97
C VAL A 118 -6.62 9.23 17.28
N LYS A 119 -5.45 9.57 16.76
CA LYS A 119 -4.87 10.92 16.83
C LYS A 119 -4.93 11.54 15.45
N PHE A 120 -5.88 12.41 15.24
CA PHE A 120 -6.04 13.12 13.97
C PHE A 120 -4.86 14.06 13.70
N VAL A 121 -4.60 14.32 12.43
CA VAL A 121 -3.56 15.25 11.97
C VAL A 121 -4.15 16.20 10.93
N ASP A 122 -3.62 17.40 10.82
CA ASP A 122 -4.00 18.34 9.77
C ASP A 122 -3.27 17.98 8.46
N VAL A 123 -3.91 17.21 7.59
CA VAL A 123 -3.34 16.80 6.30
C VAL A 123 -3.16 17.97 5.32
N PHE A 124 -3.76 19.14 5.59
CA PHE A 124 -3.59 20.35 4.78
C PHE A 124 -2.34 21.14 5.20
N ASP A 125 -1.79 20.86 6.38
CA ASP A 125 -0.58 21.52 6.87
C ASP A 125 0.66 21.08 6.05
N SER A 126 1.44 22.06 5.59
CA SER A 126 2.61 21.81 4.75
C SER A 126 3.67 20.92 5.41
N LYS A 127 3.85 21.04 6.74
CA LYS A 127 4.81 20.18 7.47
C LYS A 127 4.33 18.74 7.53
N VAL A 128 3.00 18.53 7.63
CA VAL A 128 2.41 17.18 7.58
C VAL A 128 2.58 16.59 6.18
N LYS A 129 2.31 17.36 5.12
CA LYS A 129 2.55 16.96 3.72
C LYS A 129 3.99 16.51 3.50
N THR A 130 4.94 17.39 3.81
CA THR A 130 6.38 17.08 3.66
C THR A 130 6.77 15.81 4.42
N ARG A 131 6.27 15.63 5.66
CA ARG A 131 6.56 14.43 6.45
C ARG A 131 5.99 13.16 5.79
N LEU A 132 4.80 13.21 5.22
CA LEU A 132 4.21 12.09 4.50
C LEU A 132 5.01 11.75 3.23
N GLU A 133 5.37 12.75 2.43
CA GLU A 133 6.17 12.58 1.22
C GLU A 133 7.55 11.98 1.52
N GLU A 134 8.27 12.52 2.51
CA GLU A 134 9.57 11.99 2.94
C GLU A 134 9.44 10.58 3.54
N GLY A 135 8.35 10.28 4.23
CA GLY A 135 8.03 8.94 4.72
C GLY A 135 7.89 7.93 3.57
N VAL A 136 7.15 8.28 2.53
CA VAL A 136 6.99 7.43 1.32
C VAL A 136 8.33 7.26 0.61
N LYS A 137 9.08 8.34 0.41
CA LYS A 137 10.42 8.30 -0.21
C LYS A 137 11.37 7.38 0.55
N ALA A 138 11.44 7.51 1.87
CA ALA A 138 12.28 6.66 2.72
C ALA A 138 11.86 5.19 2.60
N TYR A 139 10.57 4.92 2.57
CA TYR A 139 10.02 3.58 2.44
C TYR A 139 10.34 2.93 1.09
N CYS A 140 10.17 3.66 -0.02
CA CYS A 140 10.57 3.19 -1.34
C CYS A 140 12.08 2.89 -1.38
N ARG A 141 12.91 3.76 -0.79
CA ARG A 141 14.36 3.57 -0.74
C ARG A 141 14.77 2.32 0.05
N ILE A 142 14.12 2.02 1.17
CA ILE A 142 14.39 0.82 1.97
C ILE A 142 14.12 -0.45 1.16
N ASN A 143 13.10 -0.43 0.30
CA ASN A 143 12.73 -1.57 -0.53
C ASN A 143 13.48 -1.62 -1.88
N ALA A 144 14.21 -0.57 -2.28
CA ALA A 144 14.89 -0.50 -3.58
C ALA A 144 15.89 -1.65 -3.80
N ASN A 145 16.65 -2.03 -2.76
CA ASN A 145 17.64 -3.12 -2.83
C ASN A 145 17.02 -4.52 -2.99
N THR A 146 15.73 -4.65 -2.74
CA THR A 146 14.96 -5.89 -2.88
C THR A 146 13.79 -5.71 -3.86
N SER A 147 13.84 -4.66 -4.67
CA SER A 147 12.80 -4.24 -5.61
C SER A 147 12.27 -5.37 -6.51
N PRO A 148 13.11 -6.27 -7.04
CA PRO A 148 12.60 -7.39 -7.85
C PRO A 148 11.60 -8.28 -7.13
N ASN A 149 11.73 -8.41 -5.81
CA ASN A 149 10.86 -9.25 -5.00
C ASN A 149 9.64 -8.49 -4.44
N VAL A 150 9.53 -7.17 -4.65
CA VAL A 150 8.35 -6.41 -4.21
C VAL A 150 7.17 -6.73 -5.13
N ILE A 151 6.15 -7.41 -4.61
CA ILE A 151 4.88 -7.63 -5.32
C ILE A 151 4.16 -6.28 -5.47
N GLY A 152 4.13 -5.48 -4.42
CA GLY A 152 3.51 -4.17 -4.41
C GLY A 152 3.53 -3.54 -3.02
N TYR A 153 3.05 -2.32 -2.93
CA TYR A 153 3.11 -1.48 -1.73
C TYR A 153 1.74 -1.33 -1.08
N CYS A 154 1.64 -1.70 0.20
CA CYS A 154 0.53 -1.31 1.08
C CYS A 154 0.96 -0.11 1.92
N TRP A 155 -0.02 0.77 2.21
CA TRP A 155 0.17 1.96 3.02
C TRP A 155 -0.28 1.72 4.47
N THR A 156 -1.18 2.56 5.00
CA THR A 156 -1.59 2.46 6.40
C THR A 156 -2.39 1.20 6.69
N ASP A 157 -2.05 0.54 7.79
CA ASP A 157 -2.72 -0.67 8.25
C ASP A 157 -4.04 -0.35 8.92
N LEU A 158 -5.13 -0.83 8.30
CA LEU A 158 -6.51 -0.69 8.81
C LEU A 158 -6.79 0.73 9.30
N GLY A 159 -6.57 1.71 8.40
CA GLY A 159 -6.77 3.12 8.70
C GLY A 159 -8.20 3.41 9.18
N SER A 160 -8.33 4.22 10.22
CA SER A 160 -9.62 4.61 10.80
C SER A 160 -10.05 5.99 10.29
N TRP A 161 -11.24 6.04 9.71
CA TRP A 161 -11.85 7.23 9.11
C TRP A 161 -13.22 7.54 9.75
N PRO A 162 -13.30 7.73 11.10
CA PRO A 162 -14.58 7.87 11.75
C PRO A 162 -15.23 9.23 11.46
N LEU A 163 -16.52 9.22 11.17
CA LEU A 163 -17.43 10.35 11.34
C LEU A 163 -18.21 10.23 12.63
N GLU A 164 -18.63 8.99 12.96
CA GLU A 164 -19.31 8.68 14.21
C GLU A 164 -18.37 7.79 15.05
N ASN A 165 -18.00 8.26 16.21
CA ASN A 165 -17.12 7.56 17.13
C ASN A 165 -17.73 7.65 18.53
N PRO A 166 -17.82 6.56 19.32
CA PRO A 166 -18.27 6.58 20.71
C PRO A 166 -17.54 7.58 21.60
N SER A 167 -16.29 7.93 21.28
CA SER A 167 -15.52 8.96 21.97
C SER A 167 -15.88 10.40 21.57
N GLY A 168 -16.81 10.59 20.62
CA GLY A 168 -17.19 11.90 20.10
C GLY A 168 -16.12 12.60 19.25
N LYS A 169 -15.00 11.92 18.95
CA LYS A 169 -13.90 12.50 18.16
C LYS A 169 -13.92 11.95 16.74
N ASN A 170 -13.87 12.83 15.76
CA ASN A 170 -13.80 12.46 14.34
C ASN A 170 -12.89 13.43 13.56
N TRP A 171 -12.59 13.08 12.31
CA TRP A 171 -11.72 13.87 11.44
C TRP A 171 -12.23 15.29 11.22
N VAL A 172 -13.53 15.44 10.97
CA VAL A 172 -14.13 16.73 10.62
C VAL A 172 -14.14 17.64 11.84
N ASP A 173 -14.53 17.12 13.02
CA ASP A 173 -14.49 17.90 14.26
C ASP A 173 -13.09 18.33 14.64
N PHE A 174 -12.11 17.46 14.43
CA PHE A 174 -10.71 17.83 14.64
C PHE A 174 -10.32 19.04 13.79
N ILE A 175 -10.57 19.00 12.49
CA ILE A 175 -10.17 20.07 11.56
C ILE A 175 -10.96 21.36 11.82
N ARG A 176 -12.29 21.28 12.04
CA ARG A 176 -13.12 22.47 12.26
C ARG A 176 -12.80 23.21 13.55
N ASN A 177 -12.21 22.52 14.53
CA ASN A 177 -11.83 23.10 15.82
C ASN A 177 -10.34 23.53 15.86
N LEU A 178 -9.61 23.45 14.77
CA LEU A 178 -8.26 24.01 14.68
C LEU A 178 -8.29 25.55 14.80
N PRO A 179 -7.18 26.17 15.21
CA PRO A 179 -7.04 27.63 15.17
C PRO A 179 -7.35 28.19 13.78
N LYS A 180 -7.97 29.40 13.71
CA LYS A 180 -8.40 30.03 12.45
C LYS A 180 -7.28 30.17 11.40
N ASN A 181 -6.04 30.29 11.84
CA ASN A 181 -4.86 30.41 10.97
C ASN A 181 -4.32 29.05 10.50
N ALA A 182 -4.78 27.91 11.04
CA ALA A 182 -4.37 26.58 10.62
C ALA A 182 -4.83 26.29 9.18
N ALA A 183 -4.00 25.51 8.45
CA ALA A 183 -4.28 25.20 7.07
C ALA A 183 -5.57 24.40 6.89
N GLY A 184 -5.82 23.41 7.74
CA GLY A 184 -7.04 22.61 7.71
C GLY A 184 -8.28 23.44 8.01
N GLN A 185 -8.21 24.37 8.96
CA GLN A 185 -9.34 25.25 9.28
C GLN A 185 -9.66 26.18 8.10
N LYS A 186 -8.65 26.71 7.42
CA LYS A 186 -8.84 27.47 6.17
C LYS A 186 -9.46 26.62 5.06
N ALA A 187 -9.00 25.36 4.92
CA ALA A 187 -9.58 24.42 3.96
C ALA A 187 -11.05 24.14 4.28
N TYR A 188 -11.41 23.99 5.56
CA TYR A 188 -12.79 23.80 5.98
C TYR A 188 -13.66 25.03 5.68
N GLN A 189 -13.20 26.25 5.96
CA GLN A 189 -13.93 27.47 5.60
C GLN A 189 -14.13 27.57 4.09
N GLY A 190 -13.08 27.42 3.30
CA GLY A 190 -13.20 27.45 1.84
C GLY A 190 -14.06 26.31 1.26
N PHE A 191 -14.24 25.20 1.97
CA PHE A 191 -15.23 24.19 1.64
C PHE A 191 -16.63 24.70 1.96
N LEU A 192 -16.88 25.28 3.13
CA LEU A 192 -18.18 25.82 3.53
C LEU A 192 -18.69 26.90 2.56
N ASP A 193 -17.80 27.78 2.10
CA ASP A 193 -18.12 28.85 1.15
C ASP A 193 -18.66 28.32 -0.20
N ARG A 194 -18.37 27.05 -0.53
CA ARG A 194 -18.81 26.38 -1.74
C ARG A 194 -19.84 25.27 -1.53
N TRP A 195 -20.23 25.05 -0.28
CA TRP A 195 -21.18 24.01 0.07
C TRP A 195 -22.63 24.43 -0.18
N GLU A 196 -23.27 23.85 -1.20
CA GLU A 196 -24.66 24.12 -1.56
C GLU A 196 -25.65 23.07 -1.02
N GLY A 197 -25.14 22.01 -0.38
CA GLY A 197 -25.97 20.89 0.11
C GLY A 197 -26.65 21.21 1.45
N HIS A 198 -27.58 20.36 1.84
CA HIS A 198 -28.33 20.48 3.10
C HIS A 198 -27.94 19.36 4.08
N GLY A 199 -28.05 19.67 5.39
CA GLY A 199 -27.81 18.71 6.47
C GLY A 199 -26.35 18.60 6.92
N GLY A 200 -26.17 18.54 8.24
CA GLY A 200 -24.85 18.50 8.87
C GLY A 200 -24.08 17.21 8.54
N LYS A 201 -24.77 16.05 8.54
CA LYS A 201 -24.15 14.74 8.27
C LYS A 201 -23.63 14.65 6.82
N ALA A 202 -24.40 15.10 5.83
CA ALA A 202 -23.98 15.10 4.42
C ALA A 202 -22.78 16.04 4.21
N ARG A 203 -22.79 17.21 4.84
CA ARG A 203 -21.66 18.14 4.82
C ARG A 203 -20.40 17.53 5.42
N ASP A 204 -20.52 16.90 6.57
CA ASP A 204 -19.39 16.30 7.27
C ASP A 204 -18.82 15.12 6.48
N GLN A 205 -19.66 14.31 5.84
CA GLN A 205 -19.22 13.24 4.92
C GLN A 205 -18.49 13.80 3.70
N ALA A 206 -19.00 14.87 3.10
CA ALA A 206 -18.34 15.52 1.96
C ALA A 206 -16.99 16.13 2.34
N PHE A 207 -16.87 16.71 3.54
CA PHE A 207 -15.60 17.24 4.01
C PHE A 207 -14.62 16.13 4.40
N LEU A 208 -15.09 15.01 4.97
CA LEU A 208 -14.27 13.82 5.22
C LEU A 208 -13.64 13.30 3.92
N ARG A 209 -14.41 13.26 2.84
CA ARG A 209 -13.89 12.90 1.51
C ARG A 209 -12.77 13.85 1.06
N LEU A 210 -12.90 15.15 1.32
CA LEU A 210 -11.86 16.12 0.98
C LEU A 210 -10.56 15.87 1.79
N ILE A 211 -10.68 15.55 3.08
CA ILE A 211 -9.54 15.16 3.94
C ILE A 211 -8.88 13.89 3.37
N ALA A 212 -9.67 12.85 3.07
CA ALA A 212 -9.19 11.59 2.52
C ALA A 212 -8.50 11.78 1.16
N ARG A 213 -9.12 12.57 0.27
CA ARG A 213 -8.57 12.92 -1.04
C ARG A 213 -7.18 13.55 -0.91
N GLU A 214 -7.03 14.52 -0.02
CA GLU A 214 -5.75 15.20 0.17
C GLU A 214 -4.69 14.24 0.71
N TYR A 215 -5.02 13.40 1.67
CA TYR A 215 -4.12 12.37 2.18
C TYR A 215 -3.67 11.40 1.08
N PHE A 216 -4.61 10.79 0.36
CA PHE A 216 -4.29 9.82 -0.68
C PHE A 216 -3.57 10.44 -1.88
N ARG A 217 -3.85 11.70 -2.20
CA ARG A 217 -3.12 12.44 -3.22
C ARG A 217 -1.64 12.56 -2.84
N ILE A 218 -1.33 13.01 -1.63
CA ILE A 218 0.06 13.22 -1.17
C ILE A 218 0.85 11.90 -1.24
N ILE A 219 0.33 10.84 -0.62
CA ILE A 219 1.07 9.57 -0.58
C ILE A 219 1.10 8.87 -1.94
N GLY A 220 0.02 8.96 -2.72
CA GLY A 220 -0.08 8.35 -4.04
C GLY A 220 0.87 8.98 -5.05
N GLU A 221 0.91 10.32 -5.12
CA GLU A 221 1.85 11.05 -5.97
C GLU A 221 3.31 10.76 -5.57
N ALA A 222 3.61 10.77 -4.26
CA ALA A 222 4.94 10.42 -3.76
C ALA A 222 5.30 8.97 -4.08
N GLN A 223 4.38 8.02 -3.95
CA GLN A 223 4.60 6.62 -4.29
C GLN A 223 4.93 6.45 -5.78
N ARG A 224 4.15 7.05 -6.67
CA ARG A 224 4.42 7.02 -8.12
C ARG A 224 5.74 7.68 -8.50
N LYS A 225 6.12 8.75 -7.81
CA LYS A 225 7.40 9.42 -8.03
C LYS A 225 8.60 8.54 -7.66
N HIS A 226 8.52 7.76 -6.58
CA HIS A 226 9.66 7.02 -6.03
C HIS A 226 9.66 5.53 -6.34
N ALA A 227 8.54 4.96 -6.80
CA ALA A 227 8.41 3.58 -7.25
C ALA A 227 7.35 3.47 -8.37
N PRO A 228 7.59 4.12 -9.55
CA PRO A 228 6.59 4.30 -10.61
C PRO A 228 6.05 2.98 -11.18
N ASP A 229 6.91 1.97 -11.25
CA ASP A 229 6.61 0.70 -11.92
C ASP A 229 6.09 -0.39 -10.99
N HIS A 230 5.88 -0.10 -9.71
CA HIS A 230 5.39 -1.08 -8.75
C HIS A 230 3.88 -1.01 -8.58
N ILE A 231 3.27 -2.16 -8.28
CA ILE A 231 1.87 -2.24 -7.93
C ILE A 231 1.65 -1.48 -6.61
N VAL A 232 0.61 -0.67 -6.56
CA VAL A 232 0.18 0.05 -5.35
C VAL A 232 -1.16 -0.50 -4.92
N PHE A 233 -1.21 -1.05 -3.70
CA PHE A 233 -2.43 -1.58 -3.07
C PHE A 233 -3.13 -0.54 -2.19
N GLY A 234 -2.43 0.52 -1.79
CA GLY A 234 -2.99 1.55 -0.93
C GLY A 234 -3.14 1.14 0.54
N ASP A 235 -4.05 1.80 1.25
CA ASP A 235 -4.39 1.45 2.61
C ASP A 235 -5.05 0.06 2.66
N ARG A 236 -4.78 -0.69 3.73
CA ARG A 236 -5.50 -1.93 4.00
C ARG A 236 -6.84 -1.62 4.65
N PHE A 237 -7.88 -2.29 4.20
CA PHE A 237 -9.23 -2.16 4.75
C PHE A 237 -9.71 -3.49 5.33
N ALA A 238 -10.37 -3.45 6.48
CA ALA A 238 -11.18 -4.56 6.96
C ALA A 238 -12.64 -4.36 6.55
N PHE A 239 -13.40 -5.42 6.38
CA PHE A 239 -14.81 -5.34 5.95
C PHE A 239 -15.67 -4.46 6.85
N ASN A 240 -15.45 -4.51 8.16
CA ASN A 240 -16.23 -3.80 9.16
C ASN A 240 -15.82 -2.33 9.36
N THR A 241 -14.66 -1.93 8.85
CA THR A 241 -14.13 -0.56 8.96
C THR A 241 -14.01 0.13 7.62
N LEU A 242 -14.47 -0.52 6.54
CA LEU A 242 -14.40 0.01 5.20
C LEU A 242 -15.44 1.13 5.03
N ASP A 243 -14.94 2.37 4.90
CA ASP A 243 -15.75 3.49 4.44
C ASP A 243 -15.64 3.58 2.91
N SER A 244 -16.74 3.33 2.21
CA SER A 244 -16.79 3.31 0.75
C SER A 244 -16.48 4.68 0.14
N GLU A 245 -16.87 5.76 0.79
CA GLU A 245 -16.64 7.12 0.30
C GLU A 245 -15.17 7.51 0.45
N VAL A 246 -14.54 7.11 1.55
CA VAL A 246 -13.09 7.27 1.74
C VAL A 246 -12.30 6.41 0.75
N MET A 247 -12.71 5.15 0.54
CA MET A 247 -12.06 4.26 -0.42
C MET A 247 -12.09 4.85 -1.84
N LYS A 248 -13.21 5.44 -2.27
CA LYS A 248 -13.31 6.09 -3.58
C LYS A 248 -12.25 7.15 -3.81
N GLU A 249 -11.89 7.91 -2.78
CA GLU A 249 -10.85 8.95 -2.88
C GLU A 249 -9.44 8.37 -3.03
N MET A 250 -9.22 7.09 -2.68
CA MET A 250 -7.96 6.38 -2.88
C MET A 250 -7.81 5.82 -4.32
N LEU A 251 -8.92 5.45 -4.98
CA LEU A 251 -8.91 4.70 -6.25
C LEU A 251 -8.02 5.28 -7.37
N PRO A 252 -7.88 6.62 -7.53
CA PRO A 252 -7.02 7.19 -8.57
C PRO A 252 -5.53 6.85 -8.41
N TYR A 253 -5.11 6.48 -7.21
CA TYR A 253 -3.70 6.33 -6.84
C TYR A 253 -3.25 4.87 -6.71
N VAL A 254 -4.17 3.90 -6.82
CA VAL A 254 -3.89 2.48 -6.59
C VAL A 254 -4.19 1.63 -7.82
N ASP A 255 -3.51 0.48 -7.93
CA ASP A 255 -3.72 -0.48 -9.02
C ASP A 255 -4.67 -1.61 -8.61
N ALA A 256 -4.68 -1.94 -7.33
CA ALA A 256 -5.50 -2.97 -6.72
C ALA A 256 -5.89 -2.57 -5.29
N ILE A 257 -6.78 -3.30 -4.65
CA ILE A 257 -7.28 -3.02 -3.30
C ILE A 257 -6.79 -4.11 -2.34
N ALA A 258 -6.23 -3.72 -1.20
CA ALA A 258 -5.84 -4.64 -0.14
C ALA A 258 -6.95 -4.77 0.89
N ILE A 259 -7.47 -5.99 1.06
CA ILE A 259 -8.58 -6.29 1.97
C ILE A 259 -8.16 -7.36 2.98
N GLN A 260 -8.51 -7.11 4.25
CA GLN A 260 -8.47 -8.10 5.31
C GLN A 260 -9.91 -8.56 5.60
N PRO A 261 -10.31 -9.75 5.11
CA PRO A 261 -11.64 -10.28 5.40
C PRO A 261 -11.76 -10.76 6.85
N PRO A 262 -12.96 -10.94 7.37
CA PRO A 262 -13.15 -11.61 8.66
C PRO A 262 -12.66 -13.06 8.58
N PHE A 263 -12.15 -13.55 9.70
CA PHE A 263 -11.64 -14.92 9.84
C PHE A 263 -12.79 -15.91 10.11
N HIS A 264 -13.62 -16.15 9.10
CA HIS A 264 -14.75 -17.09 9.15
C HIS A 264 -14.54 -18.23 8.17
N GLY A 265 -15.19 -19.38 8.41
CA GLY A 265 -15.01 -20.59 7.62
C GLY A 265 -15.45 -20.49 6.16
N GLU A 266 -16.36 -19.58 5.84
CA GLU A 266 -16.85 -19.40 4.48
C GLU A 266 -16.21 -18.18 3.81
N PHE A 267 -15.91 -18.33 2.51
CA PHE A 267 -15.41 -17.23 1.70
C PHE A 267 -16.54 -16.19 1.47
N PRO A 268 -16.40 -14.93 1.91
CA PRO A 268 -17.47 -13.95 1.87
C PRO A 268 -17.63 -13.34 0.48
N LYS A 269 -17.96 -14.19 -0.52
CA LYS A 269 -18.05 -13.85 -1.95
C LYS A 269 -18.87 -12.59 -2.21
N LYS A 270 -20.07 -12.50 -1.64
CA LYS A 270 -20.97 -11.34 -1.86
C LYS A 270 -20.29 -10.03 -1.52
N LYS A 271 -19.56 -9.98 -0.39
CA LYS A 271 -18.87 -8.75 0.04
C LYS A 271 -17.70 -8.39 -0.88
N PHE A 272 -16.97 -9.39 -1.38
CA PHE A 272 -15.93 -9.15 -2.37
C PHE A 272 -16.51 -8.68 -3.71
N ASP A 273 -17.64 -9.24 -4.15
CA ASP A 273 -18.33 -8.77 -5.35
C ASP A 273 -18.77 -7.29 -5.22
N GLU A 274 -19.34 -6.90 -4.07
CA GLU A 274 -19.72 -5.52 -3.77
C GLU A 274 -18.50 -4.57 -3.83
N ILE A 275 -17.38 -4.95 -3.23
CA ILE A 275 -16.14 -4.17 -3.27
C ILE A 275 -15.61 -4.07 -4.70
N HIS A 276 -15.62 -5.18 -5.45
CA HIS A 276 -15.16 -5.16 -6.83
C HIS A 276 -16.07 -4.30 -7.72
N GLN A 277 -17.39 -4.37 -7.55
CA GLN A 277 -18.35 -3.51 -8.27
C GLN A 277 -18.11 -2.02 -7.94
N LEU A 278 -17.83 -1.71 -6.68
CA LEU A 278 -17.55 -0.34 -6.25
C LEU A 278 -16.24 0.20 -6.85
N THR A 279 -15.19 -0.62 -6.89
CA THR A 279 -13.83 -0.16 -7.16
C THR A 279 -13.36 -0.43 -8.58
N GLN A 280 -13.91 -1.44 -9.24
CA GLN A 280 -13.46 -1.97 -10.53
C GLN A 280 -11.96 -2.36 -10.53
N LYS A 281 -11.39 -2.60 -9.34
CA LYS A 281 -9.99 -2.97 -9.14
C LYS A 281 -9.89 -4.43 -8.73
N PRO A 282 -8.79 -5.13 -9.07
CA PRO A 282 -8.50 -6.43 -8.48
C PRO A 282 -8.30 -6.29 -6.97
N ILE A 283 -8.57 -7.38 -6.24
CA ILE A 283 -8.51 -7.41 -4.78
C ILE A 283 -7.41 -8.37 -4.35
N LEU A 284 -6.51 -7.88 -3.50
CA LEU A 284 -5.55 -8.70 -2.76
C LEU A 284 -6.10 -8.98 -1.37
N ILE A 285 -6.23 -10.24 -1.02
CA ILE A 285 -6.43 -10.64 0.38
C ILE A 285 -5.08 -10.54 1.07
N CYS A 286 -4.89 -9.49 1.86
CA CYS A 286 -3.58 -9.12 2.39
C CYS A 286 -3.26 -9.75 3.74
N ASP A 287 -4.26 -10.24 4.45
CA ASP A 287 -4.11 -10.91 5.75
C ASP A 287 -5.35 -11.78 5.99
N PHE A 288 -5.13 -13.07 6.20
CA PHE A 288 -6.21 -14.02 6.41
C PHE A 288 -5.71 -15.22 7.23
N ALA A 289 -6.53 -15.75 8.13
CA ALA A 289 -6.25 -16.98 8.82
C ALA A 289 -7.53 -17.79 9.07
N ILE A 290 -7.46 -19.09 8.88
CA ILE A 290 -8.45 -20.05 9.36
C ILE A 290 -7.84 -20.77 10.55
N ARG A 291 -8.54 -20.82 11.67
CA ARG A 291 -8.14 -21.58 12.84
C ARG A 291 -8.95 -22.82 12.99
N PHE A 292 -8.25 -23.90 13.17
CA PHE A 292 -8.87 -25.13 13.66
C PHE A 292 -9.00 -25.06 15.19
N LYS A 293 -10.06 -25.64 15.70
CA LYS A 293 -10.28 -25.82 17.14
C LYS A 293 -9.40 -26.98 17.62
N ASP A 294 -8.13 -26.67 17.83
CA ASP A 294 -7.23 -27.62 18.44
C ASP A 294 -7.11 -27.28 19.94
N GLY A 295 -7.55 -28.20 20.75
CA GLY A 295 -7.91 -28.18 22.18
C GLY A 295 -7.09 -27.39 23.18
N GLU A 296 -6.03 -26.66 22.86
CA GLU A 296 -5.23 -25.96 23.86
C GLU A 296 -4.91 -24.51 23.50
N LYS A 297 -5.41 -23.64 24.40
CA LYS A 297 -4.99 -22.24 24.60
C LYS A 297 -4.93 -21.38 23.33
N ASP A 298 -6.08 -20.88 22.95
CA ASP A 298 -6.17 -19.73 22.07
C ASP A 298 -5.47 -18.51 22.70
N ILE A 299 -4.27 -18.20 22.25
CA ILE A 299 -3.47 -17.07 22.73
C ILE A 299 -4.05 -15.73 22.23
N ARG A 300 -5.06 -15.76 21.36
CA ARG A 300 -5.73 -14.58 20.78
C ARG A 300 -7.23 -14.87 20.69
N SER A 301 -8.03 -13.93 21.07
CA SER A 301 -9.49 -13.88 21.06
C SER A 301 -10.18 -14.06 19.68
N TRP A 302 -9.62 -14.84 18.79
CA TRP A 302 -10.20 -15.12 17.49
C TRP A 302 -11.05 -16.37 17.62
N LYS A 303 -12.33 -16.26 17.29
CA LYS A 303 -13.21 -17.41 17.34
C LYS A 303 -12.72 -18.49 16.37
N PRO A 304 -12.49 -19.72 16.83
CA PRO A 304 -12.20 -20.84 15.94
C PRO A 304 -13.38 -21.05 14.99
N VAL A 305 -13.11 -21.59 13.81
CA VAL A 305 -14.16 -22.12 12.94
C VAL A 305 -14.77 -23.31 13.68
N GLY A 306 -15.99 -23.15 14.18
CA GLY A 306 -16.66 -24.16 15.00
C GLY A 306 -17.03 -25.38 14.18
N ASP A 307 -17.15 -26.50 14.87
CA ASP A 307 -17.86 -27.66 14.37
C ASP A 307 -19.28 -27.23 14.00
N SER A 308 -19.64 -27.35 12.73
CA SER A 308 -21.03 -27.31 12.26
C SER A 308 -21.69 -28.65 12.48
#